data_3027aaada1b81d98f59f84d89c0556b3
#
_entry.id   3027aaada1b81d98f59f84d89c0556b3
#
_cell.length_a   1.000
_cell.length_b   1.000
_cell.length_c   1.000
_cell.angle_alpha   90.00
_cell.angle_beta   90.00
_cell.angle_gamma   90.00
#
_symmetry.space_group_name_H-M   'P 1'
#
loop_
_entity.id
_entity.type
_entity.pdbx_description
1 polymer ?
#
loop_
_entity_poly.entity_id
_entity_poly.type
_entity_poly.pdbx_seq_one_letter_code
_entity_poly.pdbx_strand_id
1 'polypeptide(L)'
;PQTWPSVDILIPTYNEPLSVVKQTVYNALAIDWPADKFKVFVLDDGRRPEFREFCEMMGVGYVTRDNNFHAKAGNINSALKLMEGEFVAIFDCDHIPTRSFLQVSIGWFLRDPKLAMLQTPHVFFSPDPFEKNLGTFRTTPNEGELFYGLIQDGNDLWNATFFCGSCAVLRRAPLLEVGGIAVETVTEDAHTALKMNRAGYNTAYLAIPQAAGLATESLSGHIGQRIRWARGMAQICRVDNPLFGPGLKLGQRLCYLNAMLHFFYGLPRLIFLTAPLAFLLFDIQIFEASALMITAYAMPHILHATMTNSRVQGQFRHSFWNEVYESVLALSLIHISEPTRLRR
;
A
#
# COMPACT_ATOMS: atom_id res chain seq x y z
N PRO A 1 25.10 -2.16 17.32
CA PRO A 1 25.28 -0.74 17.70
C PRO A 1 25.76 -0.62 19.14
N GLN A 2 26.50 0.42 19.46
CA GLN A 2 26.90 0.69 20.86
C GLN A 2 25.69 1.06 21.71
N THR A 3 24.63 1.61 21.10
CA THR A 3 23.33 1.92 21.71
C THR A 3 22.21 1.43 20.80
N TRP A 4 21.25 0.72 21.38
CA TRP A 4 20.07 0.27 20.66
C TRP A 4 19.05 1.40 20.60
N PRO A 5 18.53 1.78 19.40
CA PRO A 5 17.49 2.79 19.29
C PRO A 5 16.18 2.35 19.95
N SER A 6 15.41 3.31 20.42
CA SER A 6 14.06 3.06 20.95
C SER A 6 13.03 3.00 19.83
N VAL A 7 12.07 2.06 19.92
CA VAL A 7 11.04 1.84 18.93
C VAL A 7 9.67 1.72 19.58
N ASP A 8 8.68 2.45 19.07
CA ASP A 8 7.29 2.27 19.42
C ASP A 8 6.57 1.52 18.31
N ILE A 9 5.94 0.39 18.64
CA ILE A 9 5.19 -0.44 17.71
C ILE A 9 3.71 -0.09 17.84
N LEU A 10 3.09 0.38 16.77
CA LEU A 10 1.71 0.84 16.71
C LEU A 10 0.82 -0.14 15.96
N ILE A 11 -0.25 -0.59 16.59
CA ILE A 11 -1.24 -1.50 16.06
C ILE A 11 -2.62 -0.81 16.09
N PRO A 12 -2.98 -0.04 15.04
CA PRO A 12 -4.28 0.60 14.96
C PRO A 12 -5.39 -0.41 14.69
N THR A 13 -6.51 -0.28 15.41
CA THR A 13 -7.72 -1.10 15.25
C THR A 13 -8.98 -0.26 15.45
N TYR A 14 -10.11 -0.71 14.88
CA TYR A 14 -11.41 -0.02 15.01
C TYR A 14 -12.55 -0.98 15.30
N ASN A 15 -12.84 -1.92 14.41
CA ASN A 15 -13.98 -2.85 14.52
C ASN A 15 -13.57 -4.32 14.35
N GLU A 16 -12.27 -4.58 14.19
CA GLU A 16 -11.75 -5.94 14.07
C GLU A 16 -11.92 -6.70 15.41
N PRO A 17 -12.22 -8.01 15.37
CA PRO A 17 -12.40 -8.80 16.59
C PRO A 17 -11.08 -8.96 17.34
N LEU A 18 -11.16 -9.03 18.66
CA LEU A 18 -9.99 -9.19 19.53
C LEU A 18 -9.17 -10.45 19.19
N SER A 19 -9.82 -11.52 18.71
CA SER A 19 -9.15 -12.76 18.28
C SER A 19 -8.12 -12.56 17.16
N VAL A 20 -8.36 -11.60 16.26
CA VAL A 20 -7.42 -11.22 15.18
C VAL A 20 -6.28 -10.38 15.77
N VAL A 21 -6.61 -9.32 16.50
CA VAL A 21 -5.62 -8.37 17.04
C VAL A 21 -4.65 -9.02 18.03
N LYS A 22 -5.12 -10.00 18.83
CA LYS A 22 -4.28 -10.77 19.75
C LYS A 22 -3.08 -11.39 19.05
N GLN A 23 -3.25 -11.94 17.84
CA GLN A 23 -2.17 -12.61 17.11
C GLN A 23 -1.07 -11.61 16.75
N THR A 24 -1.44 -10.43 16.28
CA THR A 24 -0.49 -9.36 15.97
C THR A 24 0.25 -8.88 17.23
N VAL A 25 -0.47 -8.69 18.34
CA VAL A 25 0.14 -8.27 19.61
C VAL A 25 1.13 -9.31 20.14
N TYR A 26 0.78 -10.60 20.16
CA TYR A 26 1.69 -11.66 20.62
C TYR A 26 2.98 -11.70 19.82
N ASN A 27 2.88 -11.59 18.50
CA ASN A 27 4.05 -11.61 17.63
C ASN A 27 4.86 -10.29 17.69
N ALA A 28 4.20 -9.15 17.88
CA ALA A 28 4.89 -7.89 18.13
C ALA A 28 5.72 -7.92 19.42
N LEU A 29 5.17 -8.51 20.50
CA LEU A 29 5.91 -8.71 21.76
C LEU A 29 7.06 -9.71 21.64
N ALA A 30 7.01 -10.62 20.65
CA ALA A 30 8.04 -11.62 20.39
C ALA A 30 9.17 -11.13 19.48
N ILE A 31 9.15 -9.88 19.05
CA ILE A 31 10.22 -9.29 18.21
C ILE A 31 11.54 -9.28 19.00
N ASP A 32 12.61 -9.74 18.37
CA ASP A 32 13.95 -9.78 18.96
C ASP A 32 14.56 -8.37 19.01
N TRP A 33 14.27 -7.65 20.07
CA TRP A 33 14.82 -6.32 20.40
C TRP A 33 14.99 -6.19 21.93
N PRO A 34 15.94 -5.40 22.44
CA PRO A 34 16.06 -5.22 23.89
C PRO A 34 14.76 -4.71 24.52
N ALA A 35 14.29 -5.40 25.56
CA ALA A 35 12.97 -5.18 26.14
C ALA A 35 12.77 -3.74 26.69
N ASP A 36 13.85 -3.07 27.09
CA ASP A 36 13.84 -1.67 27.55
C ASP A 36 13.87 -0.65 26.40
N LYS A 37 13.99 -1.14 25.13
CA LYS A 37 14.14 -0.31 23.93
C LYS A 37 12.96 -0.40 22.96
N PHE A 38 11.92 -1.16 23.28
CA PHE A 38 10.70 -1.11 22.47
C PHE A 38 9.45 -1.21 23.35
N LYS A 39 8.38 -0.61 22.86
CA LYS A 39 7.05 -0.65 23.47
C LYS A 39 6.02 -0.96 22.40
N VAL A 40 5.01 -1.74 22.75
CA VAL A 40 3.89 -2.09 21.86
C VAL A 40 2.64 -1.36 22.33
N PHE A 41 1.90 -0.77 21.37
CA PHE A 41 0.69 -0.02 21.63
C PHE A 41 -0.44 -0.47 20.73
N VAL A 42 -1.60 -0.75 21.30
CA VAL A 42 -2.86 -0.95 20.59
C VAL A 42 -3.61 0.38 20.57
N LEU A 43 -3.92 0.87 19.38
CA LEU A 43 -4.61 2.13 19.16
C LEU A 43 -6.07 1.85 18.80
N ASP A 44 -6.95 1.83 19.80
CA ASP A 44 -8.34 1.36 19.63
C ASP A 44 -9.34 2.52 19.44
N ASP A 45 -9.70 2.80 18.20
CA ASP A 45 -10.78 3.72 17.83
C ASP A 45 -12.17 3.20 18.21
N GLY A 46 -12.30 1.91 18.54
CA GLY A 46 -13.52 1.27 19.02
C GLY A 46 -13.79 1.52 20.51
N ARG A 47 -12.75 1.88 21.28
CA ARG A 47 -12.86 2.16 22.73
C ARG A 47 -13.45 1.00 23.51
N ARG A 48 -12.98 -0.21 23.23
CA ARG A 48 -13.58 -1.48 23.70
C ARG A 48 -12.95 -1.95 25.01
N PRO A 49 -13.76 -2.21 26.07
CA PRO A 49 -13.24 -2.61 27.38
C PRO A 49 -12.41 -3.91 27.32
N GLU A 50 -12.82 -4.89 26.53
CA GLU A 50 -12.10 -6.17 26.40
C GLU A 50 -10.71 -6.02 25.77
N PHE A 51 -10.48 -4.98 24.96
CA PHE A 51 -9.16 -4.64 24.44
C PHE A 51 -8.28 -4.02 25.52
N ARG A 52 -8.85 -3.18 26.36
CA ARG A 52 -8.14 -2.58 27.48
C ARG A 52 -7.67 -3.66 28.45
N GLU A 53 -8.58 -4.54 28.89
CA GLU A 53 -8.27 -5.66 29.79
C GLU A 53 -7.18 -6.55 29.21
N PHE A 54 -7.26 -6.86 27.93
CA PHE A 54 -6.24 -7.65 27.24
C PHE A 54 -4.88 -6.94 27.22
N CYS A 55 -4.84 -5.65 26.90
CA CYS A 55 -3.61 -4.88 26.87
C CYS A 55 -2.96 -4.78 28.26
N GLU A 56 -3.75 -4.54 29.31
CA GLU A 56 -3.30 -4.53 30.70
C GLU A 56 -2.69 -5.88 31.12
N MET A 57 -3.35 -6.99 30.78
CA MET A 57 -2.85 -8.35 31.04
C MET A 57 -1.52 -8.63 30.32
N MET A 58 -1.33 -8.10 29.12
CA MET A 58 -0.14 -8.34 28.30
C MET A 58 0.99 -7.32 28.56
N GLY A 59 0.76 -6.29 29.37
CA GLY A 59 1.72 -5.20 29.59
C GLY A 59 1.92 -4.32 28.33
N VAL A 60 0.90 -4.21 27.48
CA VAL A 60 0.87 -3.46 26.23
C VAL A 60 0.15 -2.12 26.46
N GLY A 61 0.65 -1.05 25.86
CA GLY A 61 0.00 0.25 25.91
C GLY A 61 -1.36 0.23 25.21
N TYR A 62 -2.39 0.75 25.86
CA TYR A 62 -3.72 0.91 25.28
C TYR A 62 -4.03 2.39 25.12
N VAL A 63 -4.25 2.81 23.86
CA VAL A 63 -4.48 4.21 23.51
C VAL A 63 -5.84 4.35 22.83
N THR A 64 -6.64 5.29 23.31
CA THR A 64 -7.92 5.69 22.71
C THR A 64 -7.95 7.19 22.51
N ARG A 65 -8.91 7.68 21.73
CA ARG A 65 -9.16 9.10 21.50
C ARG A 65 -10.67 9.40 21.53
N ASP A 66 -11.05 10.65 21.74
CA ASP A 66 -12.46 11.04 21.89
C ASP A 66 -13.26 11.00 20.59
N ASN A 67 -12.59 11.11 19.45
CA ASN A 67 -13.23 11.11 18.14
C ASN A 67 -12.46 10.23 17.15
N ASN A 68 -13.08 9.89 16.01
CA ASN A 68 -12.48 9.05 14.99
C ASN A 68 -12.18 9.85 13.68
N PHE A 69 -11.93 11.18 13.80
CA PHE A 69 -11.59 12.00 12.65
C PHE A 69 -10.31 11.48 11.96
N HIS A 70 -10.33 11.48 10.63
CA HIS A 70 -9.25 10.98 9.77
C HIS A 70 -8.90 9.50 9.97
N ALA A 71 -9.82 8.70 10.50
CA ALA A 71 -9.70 7.25 10.64
C ALA A 71 -8.32 6.79 11.15
N LYS A 72 -7.64 5.85 10.48
CA LYS A 72 -6.34 5.30 10.87
C LYS A 72 -5.25 6.38 10.98
N ALA A 73 -5.17 7.31 10.02
CA ALA A 73 -4.18 8.40 10.06
C ALA A 73 -4.33 9.27 11.30
N GLY A 74 -5.57 9.68 11.61
CA GLY A 74 -5.84 10.47 12.80
C GLY A 74 -5.59 9.70 14.12
N ASN A 75 -5.84 8.39 14.13
CA ASN A 75 -5.53 7.53 15.26
C ASN A 75 -4.03 7.48 15.53
N ILE A 76 -3.24 7.19 14.50
CA ILE A 76 -1.77 7.19 14.60
C ILE A 76 -1.25 8.57 15.02
N ASN A 77 -1.73 9.66 14.40
CA ASN A 77 -1.28 11.02 14.74
C ASN A 77 -1.61 11.43 16.18
N SER A 78 -2.73 10.95 16.72
CA SER A 78 -3.05 11.17 18.13
C SER A 78 -2.10 10.40 19.04
N ALA A 79 -1.78 9.16 18.70
CA ALA A 79 -0.84 8.33 19.45
C ALA A 79 0.59 8.88 19.41
N LEU A 80 1.05 9.39 18.26
CA LEU A 80 2.40 9.95 18.09
C LEU A 80 2.74 11.07 19.09
N LYS A 81 1.73 11.76 19.63
CA LYS A 81 1.91 12.78 20.68
C LYS A 81 2.30 12.19 22.02
N LEU A 82 1.98 10.92 22.24
CA LEU A 82 2.24 10.18 23.48
C LEU A 82 3.48 9.27 23.36
N MET A 83 4.02 9.13 22.15
CA MET A 83 5.14 8.25 21.85
C MET A 83 6.47 8.97 22.07
N GLU A 84 7.49 8.20 22.49
CA GLU A 84 8.83 8.73 22.80
C GLU A 84 9.93 8.02 21.99
N GLY A 85 9.59 6.91 21.29
CA GLY A 85 10.52 6.14 20.48
C GLY A 85 11.20 6.98 19.39
N GLU A 86 12.47 6.73 19.14
CA GLU A 86 13.19 7.32 17.99
C GLU A 86 12.57 6.87 16.68
N PHE A 87 12.09 5.62 16.65
CA PHE A 87 11.43 5.02 15.50
C PHE A 87 10.02 4.57 15.87
N VAL A 88 9.17 4.53 14.85
CA VAL A 88 7.80 4.04 14.92
C VAL A 88 7.64 2.91 13.90
N ALA A 89 7.29 1.72 14.36
CA ALA A 89 6.90 0.61 13.50
C ALA A 89 5.37 0.50 13.47
N ILE A 90 4.78 0.35 12.28
CA ILE A 90 3.33 0.31 12.10
C ILE A 90 2.94 -1.05 11.50
N PHE A 91 2.01 -1.74 12.17
CA PHE A 91 1.38 -2.96 11.68
C PHE A 91 -0.13 -2.82 11.70
N ASP A 92 -0.80 -3.19 10.61
CA ASP A 92 -2.22 -3.41 10.66
C ASP A 92 -2.54 -4.53 11.66
N CYS A 93 -3.71 -4.48 12.25
CA CYS A 93 -4.09 -5.35 13.35
C CYS A 93 -4.20 -6.84 12.98
N ASP A 94 -4.13 -7.16 11.70
CA ASP A 94 -4.11 -8.50 11.12
C ASP A 94 -2.75 -8.90 10.51
N HIS A 95 -1.73 -8.03 10.60
CA HIS A 95 -0.37 -8.31 10.14
C HIS A 95 0.50 -8.85 11.28
N ILE A 96 1.01 -10.05 11.09
CA ILE A 96 1.84 -10.78 12.05
C ILE A 96 3.31 -10.56 11.70
N PRO A 97 4.07 -9.75 12.49
CA PRO A 97 5.48 -9.53 12.24
C PRO A 97 6.34 -10.75 12.58
N THR A 98 7.48 -10.88 11.89
CA THR A 98 8.53 -11.83 12.25
C THR A 98 9.35 -11.31 13.43
N ARG A 99 10.02 -12.23 14.14
CA ARG A 99 10.91 -11.87 15.24
C ARG A 99 12.07 -10.98 14.81
N SER A 100 12.54 -11.12 13.57
CA SER A 100 13.68 -10.37 13.02
C SER A 100 13.34 -9.00 12.46
N PHE A 101 12.07 -8.57 12.47
CA PHE A 101 11.60 -7.36 11.79
C PHE A 101 12.46 -6.12 12.10
N LEU A 102 12.70 -5.82 13.37
CA LEU A 102 13.50 -4.65 13.76
C LEU A 102 14.99 -4.83 13.46
N GLN A 103 15.52 -6.05 13.57
CA GLN A 103 16.92 -6.35 13.32
C GLN A 103 17.29 -6.09 11.85
N VAL A 104 16.41 -6.46 10.91
CA VAL A 104 16.68 -6.29 9.48
C VAL A 104 16.37 -4.88 8.98
N SER A 105 15.52 -4.11 9.68
CA SER A 105 15.08 -2.78 9.24
C SER A 105 15.89 -1.63 9.85
N ILE A 106 16.14 -1.63 11.16
CA ILE A 106 16.74 -0.48 11.86
C ILE A 106 18.17 -0.20 11.41
N GLY A 107 18.91 -1.24 11.03
CA GLY A 107 20.30 -1.09 10.55
C GLY A 107 20.44 -0.12 9.36
N TRP A 108 19.44 -0.01 8.52
CA TRP A 108 19.45 0.90 7.37
C TRP A 108 19.36 2.37 7.81
N PHE A 109 18.55 2.66 8.81
CA PHE A 109 18.44 4.02 9.37
C PHE A 109 19.73 4.47 10.07
N LEU A 110 20.48 3.54 10.63
CA LEU A 110 21.77 3.87 11.27
C LEU A 110 22.85 4.19 10.22
N ARG A 111 22.72 3.67 8.99
CA ARG A 111 23.62 3.95 7.87
C ARG A 111 23.29 5.25 7.15
N ASP A 112 22.00 5.57 7.04
CA ASP A 112 21.51 6.78 6.39
C ASP A 112 20.72 7.66 7.35
N PRO A 113 21.30 8.75 7.86
CA PRO A 113 20.61 9.71 8.74
C PRO A 113 19.42 10.40 8.08
N LYS A 114 19.36 10.45 6.74
CA LYS A 114 18.25 11.02 5.98
C LYS A 114 17.14 10.03 5.70
N LEU A 115 17.34 8.74 5.98
CA LEU A 115 16.29 7.76 5.81
C LEU A 115 15.15 8.01 6.81
N ALA A 116 13.99 8.35 6.29
CA ALA A 116 12.80 8.65 7.10
C ALA A 116 11.82 7.47 7.17
N MET A 117 11.79 6.61 6.15
CA MET A 117 10.87 5.49 6.07
C MET A 117 11.51 4.30 5.37
N LEU A 118 11.28 3.09 5.91
CA LEU A 118 11.60 1.82 5.28
C LEU A 118 10.35 0.95 5.24
N GLN A 119 10.00 0.50 4.05
CA GLN A 119 8.85 -0.38 3.78
C GLN A 119 9.34 -1.81 3.51
N THR A 120 8.64 -2.81 4.06
CA THR A 120 8.78 -4.22 3.67
C THR A 120 7.52 -4.68 2.93
N PRO A 121 7.58 -5.75 2.11
CA PRO A 121 6.42 -6.21 1.36
C PRO A 121 5.27 -6.67 2.26
N HIS A 122 4.04 -6.41 1.83
CA HIS A 122 2.87 -7.08 2.38
C HIS A 122 2.75 -8.47 1.75
N VAL A 123 2.74 -9.48 2.57
CA VAL A 123 2.49 -10.87 2.18
C VAL A 123 1.21 -11.33 2.84
N PHE A 124 0.40 -12.10 2.12
CA PHE A 124 -0.86 -12.62 2.64
C PHE A 124 -0.79 -14.15 2.79
N PHE A 125 -1.21 -14.65 3.93
CA PHE A 125 -1.27 -16.09 4.17
C PHE A 125 -2.64 -16.70 3.84
N SER A 126 -3.63 -15.89 3.50
CA SER A 126 -4.94 -16.28 2.97
C SER A 126 -5.11 -15.85 1.52
N PRO A 127 -5.89 -16.58 0.70
CA PRO A 127 -6.16 -16.19 -0.67
C PRO A 127 -7.06 -14.95 -0.74
N ASP A 128 -6.82 -14.10 -1.74
CA ASP A 128 -7.76 -13.07 -2.12
C ASP A 128 -9.00 -13.68 -2.85
N PRO A 129 -10.07 -12.89 -3.12
CA PRO A 129 -11.26 -13.41 -3.78
C PRO A 129 -11.03 -14.00 -5.17
N PHE A 130 -10.08 -13.50 -5.94
CA PHE A 130 -9.74 -14.05 -7.25
C PHE A 130 -8.99 -15.37 -7.10
N GLU A 131 -7.94 -15.40 -6.29
CA GLU A 131 -7.17 -16.61 -6.00
C GLU A 131 -8.05 -17.73 -5.45
N LYS A 132 -8.98 -17.39 -4.53
CA LYS A 132 -9.92 -18.35 -3.94
C LYS A 132 -10.88 -18.94 -4.98
N ASN A 133 -11.50 -18.09 -5.80
CA ASN A 133 -12.50 -18.52 -6.78
C ASN A 133 -11.88 -19.27 -7.98
N LEU A 134 -10.65 -18.93 -8.34
CA LEU A 134 -9.93 -19.55 -9.45
C LEU A 134 -9.05 -20.73 -9.02
N GLY A 135 -8.88 -20.97 -7.73
CA GLY A 135 -7.99 -22.01 -7.21
C GLY A 135 -6.51 -21.76 -7.50
N THR A 136 -6.11 -20.49 -7.61
CA THR A 136 -4.76 -20.08 -8.05
C THR A 136 -3.84 -19.67 -6.90
N PHE A 137 -4.28 -19.75 -5.65
CA PHE A 137 -3.48 -19.36 -4.49
C PHE A 137 -2.12 -20.07 -4.47
N ARG A 138 -1.04 -19.31 -4.40
CA ARG A 138 0.37 -19.73 -4.42
C ARG A 138 0.83 -20.46 -5.70
N THR A 139 -0.02 -20.58 -6.71
CA THR A 139 0.35 -21.20 -8.00
C THR A 139 0.49 -20.19 -9.11
N THR A 140 -0.14 -19.03 -8.94
CA THR A 140 -0.11 -17.93 -9.90
C THR A 140 0.11 -16.64 -9.13
N PRO A 141 0.99 -15.74 -9.58
CA PRO A 141 1.19 -14.44 -8.96
C PRO A 141 -0.12 -13.65 -8.85
N ASN A 142 -0.39 -13.09 -7.67
CA ASN A 142 -1.53 -12.23 -7.46
C ASN A 142 -1.25 -10.78 -7.88
N GLU A 143 -2.28 -9.92 -7.80
CA GLU A 143 -2.18 -8.51 -8.21
C GLU A 143 -1.12 -7.72 -7.42
N GLY A 144 -0.92 -8.06 -6.14
CA GLY A 144 0.04 -7.38 -5.27
C GLY A 144 1.50 -7.72 -5.56
N GLU A 145 1.78 -8.90 -6.14
CA GLU A 145 3.16 -9.36 -6.33
C GLU A 145 3.93 -8.50 -7.33
N LEU A 146 3.28 -7.97 -8.36
CA LEU A 146 3.92 -7.01 -9.27
C LEU A 146 4.33 -5.73 -8.53
N PHE A 147 3.46 -5.22 -7.66
CA PHE A 147 3.73 -3.99 -6.93
C PHE A 147 4.89 -4.18 -5.94
N TYR A 148 4.83 -5.20 -5.09
CA TYR A 148 5.85 -5.44 -4.07
C TYR A 148 7.13 -6.09 -4.62
N GLY A 149 7.04 -6.88 -5.70
CA GLY A 149 8.19 -7.59 -6.26
C GLY A 149 9.00 -6.79 -7.27
N LEU A 150 8.38 -5.86 -8.01
CA LEU A 150 9.06 -5.12 -9.09
C LEU A 150 8.93 -3.60 -8.95
N ILE A 151 7.71 -3.11 -8.70
CA ILE A 151 7.45 -1.66 -8.71
C ILE A 151 8.14 -0.97 -7.54
N GLN A 152 8.04 -1.52 -6.33
CA GLN A 152 8.67 -0.95 -5.14
C GLN A 152 10.21 -1.01 -5.22
N ASP A 153 10.78 -2.08 -5.76
CA ASP A 153 12.24 -2.15 -6.04
C ASP A 153 12.67 -1.05 -7.03
N GLY A 154 11.90 -0.85 -8.10
CA GLY A 154 12.14 0.22 -9.05
C GLY A 154 12.01 1.62 -8.41
N ASN A 155 11.02 1.81 -7.55
CA ASN A 155 10.84 3.05 -6.80
C ASN A 155 12.00 3.31 -5.82
N ASP A 156 12.53 2.27 -5.17
CA ASP A 156 13.68 2.36 -4.27
C ASP A 156 14.91 2.91 -4.97
N LEU A 157 15.20 2.42 -6.18
CA LEU A 157 16.31 2.92 -7.01
C LEU A 157 16.25 4.45 -7.22
N TRP A 158 15.05 5.01 -7.30
CA TRP A 158 14.82 6.44 -7.48
C TRP A 158 14.55 7.19 -6.17
N ASN A 159 14.71 6.54 -5.02
CA ASN A 159 14.38 7.12 -3.72
C ASN A 159 12.92 7.63 -3.67
N ALA A 160 12.00 6.80 -4.14
CA ALA A 160 10.56 7.08 -4.25
C ALA A 160 9.71 5.92 -3.75
N THR A 161 10.22 5.14 -2.81
CA THR A 161 9.48 4.04 -2.16
C THR A 161 8.24 4.57 -1.48
N PHE A 162 7.11 3.91 -1.69
CA PHE A 162 5.85 4.27 -1.04
C PHE A 162 5.75 3.62 0.34
N PHE A 163 5.22 4.38 1.28
CA PHE A 163 4.64 3.82 2.48
C PHE A 163 3.29 3.18 2.11
N CYS A 164 3.05 1.96 2.58
CA CYS A 164 1.86 1.17 2.27
C CYS A 164 0.93 0.97 3.49
N GLY A 165 1.09 1.81 4.50
CA GLY A 165 0.22 1.85 5.68
C GLY A 165 0.56 0.84 6.78
N SER A 166 1.29 -0.23 6.47
CA SER A 166 1.67 -1.31 7.39
C SER A 166 3.05 -1.87 7.04
N CYS A 167 3.60 -2.73 7.90
CA CYS A 167 4.89 -3.42 7.69
C CYS A 167 6.05 -2.45 7.39
N ALA A 168 6.06 -1.31 8.05
CA ALA A 168 7.03 -0.24 7.83
C ALA A 168 7.60 0.28 9.14
N VAL A 169 8.82 0.81 9.05
CA VAL A 169 9.46 1.59 10.11
C VAL A 169 9.62 3.03 9.62
N LEU A 170 9.27 3.98 10.46
CA LEU A 170 9.43 5.40 10.20
C LEU A 170 10.29 6.03 11.28
N ARG A 171 11.20 6.94 10.89
CA ARG A 171 11.90 7.79 11.85
C ARG A 171 10.94 8.86 12.36
N ARG A 172 10.77 8.94 13.69
CA ARG A 172 9.75 9.79 14.31
C ARG A 172 9.98 11.29 14.04
N ALA A 173 11.21 11.78 14.08
CA ALA A 173 11.50 13.20 13.88
C ALA A 173 11.10 13.71 12.50
N PRO A 174 11.52 13.09 11.36
CA PRO A 174 11.03 13.44 10.02
C PRO A 174 9.51 13.32 9.89
N LEU A 175 8.90 12.27 10.49
CA LEU A 175 7.45 12.07 10.44
C LEU A 175 6.72 13.26 11.10
N LEU A 176 7.18 13.73 12.25
CA LEU A 176 6.59 14.89 12.92
C LEU A 176 6.83 16.19 12.15
N GLU A 177 8.00 16.36 11.54
CA GLU A 177 8.35 17.54 10.74
C GLU A 177 7.39 17.73 9.53
N VAL A 178 6.98 16.62 8.88
CA VAL A 178 6.02 16.69 7.77
C VAL A 178 4.56 16.76 8.23
N GLY A 179 4.30 16.84 9.52
CA GLY A 179 2.97 16.97 10.13
C GLY A 179 2.31 15.64 10.53
N GLY A 180 3.08 14.55 10.64
CA GLY A 180 2.58 13.20 10.93
C GLY A 180 2.13 12.47 9.67
N ILE A 181 1.29 11.46 9.85
CA ILE A 181 0.61 10.76 8.74
C ILE A 181 -0.34 11.75 8.06
N ALA A 182 -0.30 11.83 6.74
CA ALA A 182 -1.14 12.72 5.96
C ALA A 182 -2.63 12.45 6.20
N VAL A 183 -3.44 13.50 6.27
CA VAL A 183 -4.89 13.39 6.53
C VAL A 183 -5.74 13.97 5.39
N GLU A 184 -5.09 14.54 4.39
CA GLU A 184 -5.74 15.25 3.28
C GLU A 184 -6.27 14.30 2.21
N THR A 185 -5.81 13.06 2.18
CA THR A 185 -6.17 12.05 1.18
C THR A 185 -6.51 10.72 1.85
N VAL A 186 -7.26 9.87 1.15
CA VAL A 186 -7.63 8.53 1.66
C VAL A 186 -6.54 7.46 1.42
N THR A 187 -5.45 7.82 0.73
CA THR A 187 -4.18 7.08 0.66
C THR A 187 -3.13 7.87 1.42
N GLU A 188 -3.38 7.99 2.71
CA GLU A 188 -2.57 8.76 3.65
C GLU A 188 -1.12 8.30 3.70
N ASP A 189 -0.90 7.03 3.47
CA ASP A 189 0.39 6.35 3.44
C ASP A 189 1.26 6.85 2.28
N ALA A 190 0.82 6.67 1.04
CA ALA A 190 1.54 7.14 -0.14
C ALA A 190 1.76 8.66 -0.10
N HIS A 191 0.78 9.43 0.40
CA HIS A 191 0.90 10.88 0.55
C HIS A 191 1.94 11.25 1.62
N THR A 192 2.03 10.51 2.72
CA THR A 192 3.06 10.72 3.76
C THR A 192 4.46 10.51 3.18
N ALA A 193 4.68 9.45 2.41
CA ALA A 193 5.96 9.20 1.74
C ALA A 193 6.30 10.33 0.75
N LEU A 194 5.33 10.84 -0.02
CA LEU A 194 5.51 11.98 -0.91
C LEU A 194 5.94 13.23 -0.14
N LYS A 195 5.30 13.56 0.99
CA LYS A 195 5.67 14.69 1.85
C LYS A 195 7.10 14.55 2.39
N MET A 196 7.51 13.34 2.83
CA MET A 196 8.86 13.07 3.28
C MET A 196 9.89 13.29 2.16
N ASN A 197 9.63 12.77 0.95
CA ASN A 197 10.49 12.99 -0.20
C ASN A 197 10.59 14.48 -0.58
N ARG A 198 9.48 15.24 -0.51
CA ARG A 198 9.49 16.71 -0.74
C ARG A 198 10.31 17.46 0.29
N ALA A 199 10.31 17.01 1.54
CA ALA A 199 11.13 17.57 2.60
C ALA A 199 12.62 17.18 2.47
N GLY A 200 12.99 16.39 1.45
CA GLY A 200 14.38 15.99 1.18
C GLY A 200 14.85 14.76 1.95
N TYR A 201 13.94 14.03 2.57
CA TYR A 201 14.22 12.75 3.22
C TYR A 201 14.25 11.61 2.21
N ASN A 202 14.96 10.55 2.59
CA ASN A 202 15.02 9.31 1.82
C ASN A 202 13.95 8.33 2.30
N THR A 203 13.45 7.53 1.36
CA THR A 203 12.59 6.39 1.61
C THR A 203 13.22 5.13 1.01
N ALA A 204 13.07 3.98 1.65
CA ALA A 204 13.70 2.75 1.20
C ALA A 204 12.73 1.58 1.20
N TYR A 205 12.99 0.61 0.32
CA TYR A 205 12.29 -0.66 0.25
C TYR A 205 13.22 -1.81 0.54
N LEU A 206 12.79 -2.70 1.41
CA LEU A 206 13.50 -3.94 1.72
C LEU A 206 12.65 -5.12 1.23
N ALA A 207 13.02 -5.72 0.10
CA ALA A 207 12.29 -6.82 -0.56
C ALA A 207 12.35 -8.16 0.20
N ILE A 208 12.36 -8.12 1.53
CA ILE A 208 12.37 -9.29 2.40
C ILE A 208 11.06 -9.29 3.19
N PRO A 209 10.18 -10.28 3.01
CA PRO A 209 8.96 -10.42 3.80
C PRO A 209 9.26 -10.49 5.29
N GLN A 210 8.71 -9.55 6.05
CA GLN A 210 8.91 -9.47 7.50
C GLN A 210 7.61 -9.43 8.29
N ALA A 211 6.49 -9.49 7.59
CA ALA A 211 5.17 -9.69 8.18
C ALA A 211 4.24 -10.35 7.17
N ALA A 212 3.20 -11.02 7.67
CA ALA A 212 2.16 -11.60 6.85
C ALA A 212 0.78 -11.28 7.43
N GLY A 213 -0.19 -10.98 6.58
CA GLY A 213 -1.54 -10.57 6.97
C GLY A 213 -2.65 -11.38 6.30
N LEU A 214 -3.89 -10.97 6.56
CA LEU A 214 -5.06 -11.51 5.91
C LEU A 214 -5.37 -10.74 4.62
N ALA A 215 -5.63 -11.46 3.53
CA ALA A 215 -6.17 -10.84 2.33
C ALA A 215 -7.66 -10.48 2.52
N THR A 216 -8.18 -9.58 1.68
CA THR A 216 -9.62 -9.28 1.64
C THR A 216 -10.42 -10.56 1.34
N GLU A 217 -11.43 -10.86 2.17
CA GLU A 217 -12.18 -12.12 2.05
C GLU A 217 -13.25 -12.11 0.95
N SER A 218 -13.82 -10.93 0.64
CA SER A 218 -14.92 -10.78 -0.30
C SER A 218 -14.56 -9.93 -1.51
N LEU A 219 -15.15 -10.24 -2.67
CA LEU A 219 -14.95 -9.46 -3.90
C LEU A 219 -15.42 -8.01 -3.73
N SER A 220 -16.51 -7.76 -3.03
CA SER A 220 -16.99 -6.40 -2.76
C SER A 220 -16.01 -5.60 -1.90
N GLY A 221 -15.41 -6.23 -0.89
CA GLY A 221 -14.36 -5.63 -0.07
C GLY A 221 -13.10 -5.32 -0.88
N HIS A 222 -12.68 -6.25 -1.73
CA HIS A 222 -11.55 -6.10 -2.64
C HIS A 222 -11.75 -4.94 -3.62
N ILE A 223 -12.91 -4.88 -4.30
CA ILE A 223 -13.30 -3.78 -5.19
C ILE A 223 -13.33 -2.45 -4.43
N GLY A 224 -13.97 -2.42 -3.26
CA GLY A 224 -14.03 -1.22 -2.43
C GLY A 224 -12.64 -0.69 -2.02
N GLN A 225 -11.71 -1.57 -1.75
CA GLN A 225 -10.32 -1.23 -1.46
C GLN A 225 -9.63 -0.59 -2.69
N ARG A 226 -9.80 -1.15 -3.89
CA ARG A 226 -9.24 -0.59 -5.13
C ARG A 226 -9.81 0.77 -5.49
N ILE A 227 -11.14 0.94 -5.35
CA ILE A 227 -11.80 2.25 -5.54
C ILE A 227 -11.24 3.28 -4.55
N ARG A 228 -11.04 2.91 -3.29
CA ARG A 228 -10.45 3.79 -2.28
C ARG A 228 -9.04 4.22 -2.66
N TRP A 229 -8.19 3.30 -3.11
CA TRP A 229 -6.83 3.61 -3.55
C TRP A 229 -6.81 4.51 -4.78
N ALA A 230 -7.63 4.21 -5.78
CA ALA A 230 -7.77 5.04 -6.96
C ALA A 230 -8.22 6.48 -6.64
N ARG A 231 -9.20 6.63 -5.75
CA ARG A 231 -9.64 7.95 -5.25
C ARG A 231 -8.51 8.69 -4.52
N GLY A 232 -7.78 8.00 -3.66
CA GLY A 232 -6.65 8.58 -2.94
C GLY A 232 -5.56 9.09 -3.86
N MET A 233 -5.19 8.31 -4.88
CA MET A 233 -4.21 8.74 -5.89
C MET A 233 -4.70 9.94 -6.70
N ALA A 234 -5.98 9.98 -7.07
CA ALA A 234 -6.58 11.15 -7.70
C ALA A 234 -6.60 12.39 -6.77
N GLN A 235 -6.84 12.19 -5.47
CA GLN A 235 -6.76 13.25 -4.47
C GLN A 235 -5.33 13.80 -4.35
N ILE A 236 -4.31 12.94 -4.26
CA ILE A 236 -2.90 13.37 -4.24
C ILE A 236 -2.59 14.19 -5.49
N CYS A 237 -2.99 13.70 -6.68
CA CYS A 237 -2.80 14.45 -7.93
C CYS A 237 -3.41 15.86 -7.90
N ARG A 238 -4.51 16.03 -7.16
CA ARG A 238 -5.20 17.33 -7.03
C ARG A 238 -4.61 18.24 -5.96
N VAL A 239 -4.24 17.71 -4.80
CA VAL A 239 -3.85 18.51 -3.62
C VAL A 239 -2.34 18.67 -3.48
N ASP A 240 -1.57 17.69 -3.94
CA ASP A 240 -0.10 17.68 -3.89
C ASP A 240 0.49 17.01 -5.13
N ASN A 241 0.24 17.61 -6.31
CA ASN A 241 0.65 17.02 -7.59
C ASN A 241 2.17 16.82 -7.67
N PRO A 242 2.67 15.58 -7.83
CA PRO A 242 4.10 15.30 -7.83
C PRO A 242 4.85 15.90 -9.04
N LEU A 243 4.16 16.20 -10.16
CA LEU A 243 4.79 16.83 -11.33
C LEU A 243 5.17 18.27 -11.07
N PHE A 244 4.47 18.94 -10.16
CA PHE A 244 4.67 20.36 -9.85
C PHE A 244 5.21 20.55 -8.44
N GLY A 245 5.59 21.78 -8.13
CA GLY A 245 6.14 22.14 -6.82
C GLY A 245 7.59 21.71 -6.59
N PRO A 246 8.20 22.20 -5.52
CA PRO A 246 9.60 21.93 -5.16
C PRO A 246 9.79 20.56 -4.50
N GLY A 247 11.05 20.21 -4.27
CA GLY A 247 11.48 19.14 -3.38
C GLY A 247 11.68 17.77 -4.03
N LEU A 248 11.05 17.46 -5.17
CA LEU A 248 11.19 16.17 -5.84
C LEU A 248 12.18 16.21 -7.00
N LYS A 249 13.00 15.17 -7.12
CA LYS A 249 13.85 14.88 -8.30
C LYS A 249 12.99 14.32 -9.44
N LEU A 250 13.48 14.40 -10.68
CA LEU A 250 12.74 13.93 -11.86
C LEU A 250 12.32 12.44 -11.73
N GLY A 251 13.23 11.56 -11.31
CA GLY A 251 12.92 10.14 -11.10
C GLY A 251 11.78 9.92 -10.10
N GLN A 252 11.81 10.64 -8.97
CA GLN A 252 10.72 10.59 -7.99
C GLN A 252 9.39 11.03 -8.59
N ARG A 253 9.38 12.14 -9.36
CA ARG A 253 8.17 12.62 -10.04
C ARG A 253 7.58 11.57 -10.97
N LEU A 254 8.43 10.89 -11.74
CA LEU A 254 8.00 9.83 -12.66
C LEU A 254 7.45 8.61 -11.93
N CYS A 255 8.07 8.19 -10.81
CA CYS A 255 7.58 7.08 -9.99
C CYS A 255 6.18 7.39 -9.40
N TYR A 256 5.99 8.58 -8.81
CA TYR A 256 4.69 8.98 -8.28
C TYR A 256 3.64 9.15 -9.38
N LEU A 257 4.00 9.73 -10.53
CA LEU A 257 3.11 9.84 -11.68
C LEU A 257 2.67 8.45 -12.19
N ASN A 258 3.62 7.52 -12.32
CA ASN A 258 3.32 6.15 -12.75
C ASN A 258 2.30 5.48 -11.83
N ALA A 259 2.48 5.61 -10.51
CA ALA A 259 1.54 5.06 -9.53
C ALA A 259 0.15 5.70 -9.62
N MET A 260 0.06 7.00 -9.90
CA MET A 260 -1.22 7.68 -10.12
C MET A 260 -1.89 7.21 -11.40
N LEU A 261 -1.14 7.18 -12.52
CA LEU A 261 -1.66 6.76 -13.82
C LEU A 261 -2.13 5.31 -13.82
N HIS A 262 -1.51 4.44 -13.02
CA HIS A 262 -1.93 3.06 -12.89
C HIS A 262 -3.42 2.93 -12.58
N PHE A 263 -3.98 3.76 -11.71
CA PHE A 263 -5.40 3.70 -11.35
C PHE A 263 -6.36 4.29 -12.39
N PHE A 264 -5.85 4.97 -13.42
CA PHE A 264 -6.67 5.48 -14.52
C PHE A 264 -6.87 4.49 -15.67
N TYR A 265 -6.31 3.29 -15.58
CA TYR A 265 -6.43 2.28 -16.64
C TYR A 265 -7.87 1.85 -16.93
N GLY A 266 -8.79 2.05 -15.98
CA GLY A 266 -10.19 1.63 -16.13
C GLY A 266 -10.88 2.27 -17.33
N LEU A 267 -10.65 3.56 -17.62
CA LEU A 267 -11.28 4.25 -18.73
C LEU A 267 -10.77 3.74 -20.12
N PRO A 268 -9.46 3.69 -20.41
CA PRO A 268 -8.95 3.06 -21.62
C PRO A 268 -9.44 1.62 -21.79
N ARG A 269 -9.42 0.83 -20.72
CA ARG A 269 -9.88 -0.57 -20.75
C ARG A 269 -11.35 -0.66 -21.14
N LEU A 270 -12.23 0.18 -20.59
CA LEU A 270 -13.63 0.24 -20.96
C LEU A 270 -13.81 0.58 -22.42
N ILE A 271 -13.10 1.59 -22.94
CA ILE A 271 -13.13 1.98 -24.34
C ILE A 271 -12.76 0.78 -25.23
N PHE A 272 -11.67 0.08 -24.93
CA PHE A 272 -11.27 -1.10 -25.69
C PHE A 272 -12.29 -2.23 -25.65
N LEU A 273 -12.93 -2.47 -24.50
CA LEU A 273 -13.97 -3.50 -24.37
C LEU A 273 -15.26 -3.14 -25.11
N THR A 274 -15.60 -1.85 -25.19
CA THR A 274 -16.86 -1.39 -25.80
C THR A 274 -16.71 -0.94 -27.27
N ALA A 275 -15.50 -0.60 -27.71
CA ALA A 275 -15.27 -0.15 -29.08
C ALA A 275 -15.80 -1.09 -30.17
N PRO A 276 -15.68 -2.44 -30.06
CA PRO A 276 -16.29 -3.35 -31.05
C PRO A 276 -17.81 -3.22 -31.15
N LEU A 277 -18.49 -2.81 -30.07
CA LEU A 277 -19.96 -2.63 -30.09
C LEU A 277 -20.38 -1.46 -30.98
N ALA A 278 -19.53 -0.44 -31.14
CA ALA A 278 -19.80 0.68 -32.06
C ALA A 278 -19.95 0.18 -33.51
N PHE A 279 -19.10 -0.75 -33.95
CA PHE A 279 -19.22 -1.40 -35.26
C PHE A 279 -20.42 -2.35 -35.30
N LEU A 280 -20.55 -3.25 -34.30
CA LEU A 280 -21.56 -4.30 -34.31
C LEU A 280 -23.01 -3.77 -34.26
N LEU A 281 -23.23 -2.66 -33.51
CA LEU A 281 -24.58 -2.11 -33.31
C LEU A 281 -24.92 -0.95 -34.22
N PHE A 282 -23.90 -0.17 -34.65
CA PHE A 282 -24.12 1.08 -35.38
C PHE A 282 -23.39 1.15 -36.71
N ASP A 283 -22.68 0.09 -37.11
CA ASP A 283 -21.85 0.03 -38.35
C ASP A 283 -20.83 1.17 -38.46
N ILE A 284 -20.38 1.66 -37.28
CA ILE A 284 -19.36 2.73 -37.19
C ILE A 284 -17.99 2.08 -37.34
N GLN A 285 -17.34 2.32 -38.46
CA GLN A 285 -15.97 1.87 -38.73
C GLN A 285 -14.99 2.86 -38.05
N ILE A 286 -14.28 2.39 -37.03
CA ILE A 286 -13.23 3.18 -36.33
C ILE A 286 -11.95 3.21 -37.16
N PHE A 287 -11.70 2.14 -37.96
CA PHE A 287 -10.54 2.00 -38.82
C PHE A 287 -10.98 1.42 -40.18
N GLU A 288 -10.62 2.08 -41.26
CA GLU A 288 -10.73 1.55 -42.62
C GLU A 288 -9.45 0.77 -42.96
N ALA A 289 -9.41 -0.51 -42.62
CA ALA A 289 -8.27 -1.37 -42.91
C ALA A 289 -8.74 -2.80 -43.20
N SER A 290 -8.05 -3.48 -44.12
CA SER A 290 -8.31 -4.89 -44.37
C SER A 290 -7.87 -5.76 -43.20
N ALA A 291 -8.49 -6.92 -43.01
CA ALA A 291 -8.10 -7.89 -42.00
C ALA A 291 -6.60 -8.26 -42.09
N LEU A 292 -6.05 -8.33 -43.29
CA LEU A 292 -4.64 -8.59 -43.53
C LEU A 292 -3.75 -7.45 -42.98
N MET A 293 -4.11 -6.20 -43.20
CA MET A 293 -3.37 -5.05 -42.65
C MET A 293 -3.45 -5.03 -41.14
N ILE A 294 -4.65 -5.21 -40.58
CA ILE A 294 -4.81 -5.26 -39.09
C ILE A 294 -3.93 -6.37 -38.52
N THR A 295 -3.95 -7.57 -39.11
CA THR A 295 -3.12 -8.68 -38.66
C THR A 295 -1.63 -8.36 -38.79
N ALA A 296 -1.19 -7.78 -39.90
CA ALA A 296 0.22 -7.47 -40.15
C ALA A 296 0.79 -6.44 -39.15
N TYR A 297 -0.03 -5.51 -38.65
CA TYR A 297 0.40 -4.53 -37.65
C TYR A 297 0.14 -4.96 -36.19
N ALA A 298 -1.02 -5.57 -35.94
CA ALA A 298 -1.39 -5.94 -34.57
C ALA A 298 -0.63 -7.18 -34.06
N MET A 299 -0.41 -8.20 -34.90
CA MET A 299 0.26 -9.42 -34.44
C MET A 299 1.69 -9.22 -33.96
N PRO A 300 2.58 -8.51 -34.71
CA PRO A 300 3.91 -8.22 -34.20
C PRO A 300 3.87 -7.46 -32.87
N HIS A 301 2.97 -6.46 -32.74
CA HIS A 301 2.82 -5.72 -31.50
C HIS A 301 2.40 -6.63 -30.33
N ILE A 302 1.38 -7.46 -30.53
CA ILE A 302 0.88 -8.39 -29.49
C ILE A 302 1.98 -9.38 -29.10
N LEU A 303 2.68 -9.96 -30.07
CA LEU A 303 3.76 -10.92 -29.81
C LEU A 303 4.89 -10.26 -29.04
N HIS A 304 5.39 -9.11 -29.48
CA HIS A 304 6.47 -8.41 -28.78
C HIS A 304 6.06 -7.93 -27.40
N ALA A 305 4.84 -7.39 -27.21
CA ALA A 305 4.32 -6.98 -25.93
C ALA A 305 4.22 -8.18 -24.96
N THR A 306 3.69 -9.32 -25.44
CA THR A 306 3.58 -10.55 -24.65
C THR A 306 4.96 -11.10 -24.25
N MET A 307 5.91 -11.15 -25.20
CA MET A 307 7.28 -11.59 -24.92
C MET A 307 8.00 -10.67 -23.94
N THR A 308 7.86 -9.36 -24.11
CA THR A 308 8.45 -8.36 -23.20
C THR A 308 7.85 -8.49 -21.81
N ASN A 309 6.55 -8.54 -21.69
CA ASN A 309 5.86 -8.70 -20.41
C ASN A 309 6.26 -10.01 -19.71
N SER A 310 6.30 -11.11 -20.45
CA SER A 310 6.74 -12.41 -19.91
C SER A 310 8.19 -12.35 -19.41
N ARG A 311 9.08 -11.66 -20.14
CA ARG A 311 10.49 -11.56 -19.77
C ARG A 311 10.76 -10.64 -18.60
N VAL A 312 10.07 -9.52 -18.52
CA VAL A 312 10.28 -8.47 -17.50
C VAL A 312 9.45 -8.72 -16.25
N GLN A 313 8.23 -9.18 -16.40
CA GLN A 313 7.23 -9.25 -15.32
C GLN A 313 6.73 -10.68 -15.05
N GLY A 314 7.14 -11.68 -15.83
CA GLY A 314 6.53 -13.01 -15.79
C GLY A 314 6.64 -13.76 -14.45
N GLN A 315 7.59 -13.36 -13.60
CA GLN A 315 7.68 -13.90 -12.23
C GLN A 315 6.68 -13.26 -11.27
N PHE A 316 6.20 -12.05 -11.58
CA PHE A 316 5.34 -11.24 -10.72
C PHE A 316 3.94 -11.04 -11.25
N ARG A 317 3.67 -11.45 -12.49
CA ARG A 317 2.41 -11.22 -13.18
C ARG A 317 2.12 -12.31 -14.20
N HIS A 318 0.93 -12.91 -14.10
CA HIS A 318 0.44 -13.84 -15.13
C HIS A 318 -0.41 -13.08 -16.15
N SER A 319 0.07 -12.95 -17.40
CA SER A 319 -0.53 -12.08 -18.42
C SER A 319 -2.04 -12.32 -18.63
N PHE A 320 -2.49 -13.59 -18.74
CA PHE A 320 -3.91 -13.91 -18.96
C PHE A 320 -4.77 -13.55 -17.74
N TRP A 321 -4.42 -14.03 -16.54
CA TRP A 321 -5.23 -13.78 -15.35
C TRP A 321 -5.28 -12.31 -14.98
N ASN A 322 -4.21 -11.57 -15.22
CA ASN A 322 -4.18 -10.14 -14.98
C ASN A 322 -5.16 -9.38 -15.91
N GLU A 323 -5.30 -9.81 -17.18
CA GLU A 323 -6.31 -9.24 -18.07
C GLU A 323 -7.73 -9.47 -17.54
N VAL A 324 -8.00 -10.64 -16.95
CA VAL A 324 -9.28 -10.93 -16.30
C VAL A 324 -9.50 -10.02 -15.10
N TYR A 325 -8.52 -9.91 -14.20
CA TYR A 325 -8.62 -9.08 -12.99
C TYR A 325 -8.83 -7.60 -13.34
N GLU A 326 -8.02 -7.06 -14.24
CA GLU A 326 -8.12 -5.68 -14.68
C GLU A 326 -9.45 -5.40 -15.40
N SER A 327 -9.99 -6.36 -16.16
CA SER A 327 -11.29 -6.18 -16.82
C SER A 327 -12.45 -6.11 -15.83
N VAL A 328 -12.44 -6.95 -14.79
CA VAL A 328 -13.45 -6.91 -13.73
C VAL A 328 -13.34 -5.61 -12.92
N LEU A 329 -12.12 -5.20 -12.59
CA LEU A 329 -11.88 -3.99 -11.81
C LEU A 329 -12.13 -2.70 -12.60
N ALA A 330 -11.92 -2.69 -13.92
CA ALA A 330 -12.11 -1.51 -14.76
C ALA A 330 -13.52 -0.93 -14.66
N LEU A 331 -14.55 -1.78 -14.67
CA LEU A 331 -15.94 -1.35 -14.52
C LEU A 331 -16.21 -0.67 -13.18
N SER A 332 -15.48 -1.06 -12.15
CA SER A 332 -15.61 -0.50 -10.80
C SER A 332 -14.81 0.78 -10.61
N LEU A 333 -13.65 0.90 -11.27
CA LEU A 333 -12.77 2.06 -11.15
C LEU A 333 -13.29 3.32 -11.85
N ILE A 334 -14.30 3.22 -12.73
CA ILE A 334 -14.96 4.38 -13.35
C ILE A 334 -15.59 5.30 -12.28
N HIS A 335 -15.98 4.75 -11.15
CA HIS A 335 -16.55 5.49 -10.01
C HIS A 335 -15.53 6.35 -9.23
N ILE A 336 -14.28 6.48 -9.73
CA ILE A 336 -13.24 7.39 -9.13
C ILE A 336 -13.75 8.83 -9.03
N SER A 337 -14.57 9.27 -10.00
CA SER A 337 -15.09 10.64 -10.08
C SER A 337 -16.26 10.94 -9.14
N GLU A 338 -16.87 9.93 -8.50
CA GLU A 338 -17.95 10.17 -7.56
C GLU A 338 -17.46 11.00 -6.37
N PRO A 339 -18.13 12.11 -6.03
CA PRO A 339 -17.74 12.93 -4.90
C PRO A 339 -17.77 12.07 -3.64
N THR A 340 -16.62 11.84 -3.05
CA THR A 340 -16.54 11.27 -1.72
C THR A 340 -17.24 12.24 -0.79
N ARG A 341 -18.45 11.94 -0.34
CA ARG A 341 -18.94 12.51 0.90
C ARG A 341 -17.97 12.00 1.96
N LEU A 342 -16.99 12.83 2.29
CA LEU A 342 -16.27 12.68 3.53
C LEU A 342 -17.34 12.62 4.61
N ARG A 343 -17.63 11.44 5.14
CA ARG A 343 -18.45 11.35 6.34
C ARG A 343 -17.66 12.11 7.40
N ARG A 344 -18.13 13.33 7.68
CA ARG A 344 -17.67 14.18 8.77
C ARG A 344 -17.82 13.46 10.10
#